data_bf19b3fa07bf20234631b04b1088d730
#
_entry.id   bf19b3fa07bf20234631b04b1088d730
#
_cell.length_a   1.000
_cell.length_b   1.000
_cell.length_c   1.000
_cell.angle_alpha   90.00
_cell.angle_beta   90.00
_cell.angle_gamma   90.00
#
_symmetry.space_group_name_H-M   'P 1'
#
loop_
_entity.id
_entity.type
_entity.pdbx_description
1 polymer ?
#
loop_
_entity_poly.entity_id
_entity_poly.type
_entity_poly.pdbx_seq_one_letter_code
_entity_poly.pdbx_strand_id
1 'polypeptide(L)'
;MNASIKTKLQTVLGVACLVASAASTALVFAPNGGVESHGVFLHGVNEDIQSDFNDLLNTVDDIDNYSEVHITNATDSLAVVVQDSPGNSAGNKAKIVQSGSSNTALIGQKGAANTAYIIQEGDNNAAAIGQLGRNGQALVAQKGDNNLAVIGQANIFHPSSKLSINQENDNNIAFVAGSGGANLGVSQNGGDNILINASSAMRIYIDQSN
;
A
#
# COMPACT_ATOMS: atom_id res chain seq x y z
N MET A 1 -5.49 22.04 12.56
CA MET A 1 -4.73 20.80 12.25
C MET A 1 -3.63 20.67 13.29
N ASN A 2 -3.63 19.56 14.05
CA ASN A 2 -2.71 19.34 15.16
C ASN A 2 -1.25 19.24 14.65
N ALA A 3 -0.27 19.74 15.40
CA ALA A 3 1.14 19.72 15.03
C ALA A 3 1.66 18.29 14.75
N SER A 4 1.17 17.30 15.51
CA SER A 4 1.47 15.87 15.33
C SER A 4 1.04 15.35 13.95
N ILE A 5 -0.15 15.72 13.48
CA ILE A 5 -0.67 15.32 12.17
C ILE A 5 0.15 15.96 11.04
N LYS A 6 0.53 17.24 11.20
CA LYS A 6 1.39 17.91 10.21
C LYS A 6 2.76 17.23 10.07
N THR A 7 3.37 16.86 11.17
CA THR A 7 4.68 16.20 11.17
C THR A 7 4.59 14.81 10.53
N LYS A 8 3.57 14.01 10.88
CA LYS A 8 3.34 12.70 10.25
C LYS A 8 3.07 12.83 8.75
N LEU A 9 2.22 13.78 8.34
CA LEU A 9 1.91 14.01 6.92
C LEU A 9 3.16 14.42 6.13
N GLN A 10 4.01 15.29 6.69
CA GLN A 10 5.25 15.69 6.03
C GLN A 10 6.24 14.52 5.93
N THR A 11 6.34 13.67 6.94
CA THR A 11 7.18 12.47 6.91
C THR A 11 6.68 11.49 5.85
N VAL A 12 5.38 11.20 5.82
CA VAL A 12 4.77 10.28 4.85
C VAL A 12 4.87 10.83 3.42
N LEU A 13 4.62 12.12 3.21
CA LEU A 13 4.76 12.75 1.89
C LEU A 13 6.22 12.80 1.43
N GLY A 14 7.15 13.12 2.34
CA GLY A 14 8.58 13.17 2.03
C GLY A 14 9.14 11.81 1.63
N VAL A 15 8.72 10.75 2.29
CA VAL A 15 9.16 9.37 1.98
C VAL A 15 8.53 8.86 0.68
N ALA A 16 7.26 9.15 0.41
CA ALA A 16 6.62 8.77 -0.86
C ALA A 16 7.31 9.43 -2.08
N CYS A 17 7.87 10.64 -1.91
CA CYS A 17 8.64 11.31 -2.97
C CYS A 17 10.07 10.77 -3.12
N LEU A 18 10.70 10.30 -2.02
CA LEU A 18 12.08 9.79 -2.05
C LEU A 18 12.21 8.40 -2.67
N VAL A 19 11.18 7.58 -2.54
CA VAL A 19 11.18 6.19 -3.05
C VAL A 19 11.24 6.13 -4.59
N ALA A 20 10.89 7.21 -5.28
CA ALA A 20 10.97 7.27 -6.74
C ALA A 20 12.39 7.44 -7.31
N SER A 21 13.43 7.65 -6.48
CA SER A 21 14.76 8.07 -6.96
C SER A 21 15.96 7.21 -6.55
N ALA A 22 15.78 6.13 -5.74
CA ALA A 22 16.91 5.35 -5.25
C ALA A 22 16.99 3.96 -5.87
N ALA A 23 18.02 3.70 -6.67
CA ALA A 23 18.42 2.36 -7.09
C ALA A 23 19.38 1.78 -6.05
N SER A 24 19.00 0.77 -5.31
CA SER A 24 19.88 0.00 -4.44
C SER A 24 19.63 -1.51 -4.56
N THR A 25 20.69 -2.29 -4.38
CA THR A 25 20.74 -3.74 -4.55
C THR A 25 20.04 -4.46 -3.40
N ALA A 26 19.03 -5.28 -3.71
CA ALA A 26 18.33 -6.11 -2.75
C ALA A 26 18.93 -7.53 -2.69
N LEU A 27 19.02 -8.10 -1.50
CA LEU A 27 19.35 -9.50 -1.27
C LEU A 27 18.06 -10.32 -1.40
N VAL A 28 18.06 -11.30 -2.31
CA VAL A 28 16.87 -12.12 -2.60
C VAL A 28 17.01 -13.48 -1.95
N PHE A 29 16.06 -13.88 -1.10
CA PHE A 29 15.84 -15.26 -0.71
C PHE A 29 14.56 -15.78 -1.37
N ALA A 30 14.68 -16.82 -2.19
CA ALA A 30 13.54 -17.55 -2.71
C ALA A 30 13.36 -18.86 -1.93
N PRO A 31 12.28 -19.09 -1.18
CA PRO A 31 11.98 -20.40 -0.65
C PRO A 31 11.39 -21.30 -1.74
N ASN A 32 11.95 -22.50 -1.91
CA ASN A 32 11.40 -23.56 -2.74
C ASN A 32 10.13 -24.14 -2.08
N GLY A 33 8.98 -23.70 -2.48
CA GLY A 33 7.69 -24.26 -2.12
C GLY A 33 6.62 -23.73 -3.06
N GLY A 34 5.87 -24.61 -3.69
CA GLY A 34 4.82 -24.24 -4.63
C GLY A 34 3.78 -23.34 -3.97
N VAL A 35 3.68 -22.10 -4.41
CA VAL A 35 2.70 -21.13 -3.92
C VAL A 35 1.47 -21.25 -4.81
N GLU A 36 0.34 -21.57 -4.19
CA GLU A 36 -0.99 -21.59 -4.78
C GLU A 36 -1.30 -20.28 -5.52
N SER A 37 -2.20 -20.31 -6.47
CA SER A 37 -2.43 -19.30 -7.52
C SER A 37 -2.92 -17.91 -7.06
N HIS A 38 -3.04 -17.62 -5.78
CA HIS A 38 -3.41 -16.29 -5.26
C HIS A 38 -2.22 -15.34 -5.11
N GLY A 39 -1.03 -15.77 -5.46
CA GLY A 39 0.15 -14.95 -5.65
C GLY A 39 0.70 -14.34 -4.36
N VAL A 40 1.99 -14.18 -4.33
CA VAL A 40 2.80 -13.52 -3.30
C VAL A 40 2.19 -12.22 -2.76
N PHE A 41 1.42 -11.52 -3.59
CA PHE A 41 0.83 -10.20 -3.32
C PHE A 41 -0.12 -10.15 -2.11
N LEU A 42 -0.99 -11.15 -1.92
CA LEU A 42 -1.95 -11.15 -0.81
C LEU A 42 -1.63 -12.19 0.28
N HIS A 43 -0.44 -12.76 0.23
CA HIS A 43 -0.03 -13.73 1.24
C HIS A 43 0.08 -13.06 2.62
N GLY A 44 -0.47 -13.68 3.65
CA GLY A 44 -0.49 -13.14 5.00
C GLY A 44 -1.58 -12.08 5.28
N VAL A 45 -2.29 -11.62 4.26
CA VAL A 45 -3.42 -10.69 4.43
C VAL A 45 -4.68 -11.48 4.81
N ASN A 46 -5.47 -10.95 5.74
CA ASN A 46 -6.75 -11.54 6.17
C ASN A 46 -7.74 -11.70 5.00
N GLU A 47 -8.53 -12.79 4.99
CA GLU A 47 -9.47 -13.11 3.91
C GLU A 47 -10.55 -12.04 3.69
N ASP A 48 -11.04 -11.39 4.74
CA ASP A 48 -12.04 -10.31 4.63
C ASP A 48 -11.44 -9.10 3.89
N ILE A 49 -10.19 -8.74 4.22
CA ILE A 49 -9.46 -7.65 3.54
C ILE A 49 -9.17 -8.02 2.08
N GLN A 50 -8.85 -9.29 1.80
CA GLN A 50 -8.67 -9.76 0.43
C GLN A 50 -9.98 -9.68 -0.37
N SER A 51 -11.11 -10.05 0.25
CA SER A 51 -12.44 -9.93 -0.37
C SER A 51 -12.77 -8.48 -0.70
N ASP A 52 -12.62 -7.58 0.27
CA ASP A 52 -12.82 -6.13 0.09
C ASP A 52 -11.95 -5.54 -1.02
N PHE A 53 -10.70 -5.98 -1.11
CA PHE A 53 -9.79 -5.54 -2.18
C PHE A 53 -10.23 -6.06 -3.55
N ASN A 54 -10.71 -7.31 -3.62
CA ASN A 54 -11.24 -7.89 -4.85
C ASN A 54 -12.52 -7.19 -5.29
N ASP A 55 -13.39 -6.81 -4.35
CA ASP A 55 -14.60 -6.02 -4.65
C ASP A 55 -14.24 -4.65 -5.22
N LEU A 56 -13.23 -3.99 -4.65
CA LEU A 56 -12.70 -2.74 -5.20
C LEU A 56 -12.14 -2.93 -6.61
N LEU A 57 -11.40 -4.02 -6.87
CA LEU A 57 -10.90 -4.36 -8.22
C LEU A 57 -12.04 -4.52 -9.22
N ASN A 58 -13.14 -5.14 -8.81
CA ASN A 58 -14.30 -5.45 -9.65
C ASN A 58 -15.32 -4.30 -9.74
N THR A 59 -15.09 -3.17 -9.06
CA THR A 59 -15.93 -1.97 -9.23
C THR A 59 -15.93 -1.53 -10.70
N VAL A 60 -17.09 -1.14 -11.21
CA VAL A 60 -17.34 -0.89 -12.64
C VAL A 60 -16.33 0.10 -13.24
N ASP A 61 -15.78 -0.25 -14.41
CA ASP A 61 -14.71 0.49 -15.07
C ASP A 61 -15.16 1.77 -15.80
N ASP A 62 -16.45 2.12 -15.76
CA ASP A 62 -17.03 3.28 -16.45
C ASP A 62 -16.83 4.61 -15.68
N ILE A 63 -16.14 4.58 -14.55
CA ILE A 63 -15.93 5.74 -13.70
C ILE A 63 -14.53 6.30 -13.94
N ASP A 64 -14.42 7.60 -14.20
CA ASP A 64 -13.13 8.28 -14.43
C ASP A 64 -12.15 8.05 -13.28
N ASN A 65 -12.58 8.26 -12.03
CA ASN A 65 -11.86 7.90 -10.82
C ASN A 65 -12.87 7.52 -9.73
N TYR A 66 -12.56 6.48 -8.96
CA TYR A 66 -13.37 6.04 -7.82
C TYR A 66 -12.59 6.19 -6.52
N SER A 67 -13.21 6.80 -5.52
CA SER A 67 -12.63 6.85 -4.17
C SER A 67 -13.67 6.64 -3.09
N GLU A 68 -13.32 5.83 -2.10
CA GLU A 68 -14.14 5.52 -0.94
C GLU A 68 -13.32 5.73 0.34
N VAL A 69 -13.88 6.45 1.30
CA VAL A 69 -13.22 6.70 2.59
C VAL A 69 -14.19 6.44 3.72
N HIS A 70 -13.85 5.48 4.59
CA HIS A 70 -14.58 5.17 5.82
C HIS A 70 -13.70 5.42 7.02
N ILE A 71 -14.13 6.30 7.90
CA ILE A 71 -13.47 6.58 9.18
C ILE A 71 -14.48 6.35 10.28
N THR A 72 -14.22 5.38 11.16
CA THR A 72 -15.12 4.98 12.23
C THR A 72 -14.43 5.02 13.58
N ASN A 73 -15.17 5.43 14.63
CA ASN A 73 -14.66 5.48 16.02
C ASN A 73 -13.32 6.24 16.14
N ALA A 74 -13.16 7.33 15.38
CA ALA A 74 -11.88 7.99 15.20
C ALA A 74 -11.86 9.40 15.81
N THR A 75 -10.76 9.72 16.48
CA THR A 75 -10.42 11.08 16.89
C THR A 75 -9.08 11.46 16.26
N ASP A 76 -8.96 12.68 15.73
CA ASP A 76 -7.74 13.20 15.10
C ASP A 76 -7.15 12.34 13.95
N SER A 77 -7.99 11.57 13.28
CA SER A 77 -7.58 10.77 12.10
C SER A 77 -7.65 11.58 10.81
N LEU A 78 -6.77 11.26 9.85
CA LEU A 78 -6.68 11.93 8.56
C LEU A 78 -6.62 10.91 7.42
N ALA A 79 -7.53 11.03 6.45
CA ALA A 79 -7.48 10.30 5.20
C ALA A 79 -7.44 11.27 4.01
N VAL A 80 -6.54 11.04 3.08
CA VAL A 80 -6.39 11.87 1.87
C VAL A 80 -6.27 10.97 0.65
N VAL A 81 -7.09 11.22 -0.38
CA VAL A 81 -7.00 10.58 -1.69
C VAL A 81 -6.80 11.65 -2.75
N VAL A 82 -5.77 11.48 -3.57
CA VAL A 82 -5.49 12.33 -4.74
C VAL A 82 -5.35 11.43 -5.97
N GLN A 83 -6.22 11.62 -6.95
CA GLN A 83 -6.23 10.83 -8.18
C GLN A 83 -6.18 11.75 -9.40
N ASP A 84 -5.27 11.44 -10.32
CA ASP A 84 -5.11 12.13 -11.61
C ASP A 84 -5.07 11.08 -12.73
N SER A 85 -6.12 11.00 -13.53
CA SER A 85 -6.20 10.11 -14.69
C SER A 85 -6.34 10.89 -15.98
N PRO A 86 -5.65 10.49 -17.08
CA PRO A 86 -5.87 11.11 -18.37
C PRO A 86 -7.28 10.77 -18.87
N GLY A 87 -8.02 11.77 -19.35
CA GLY A 87 -9.33 11.57 -19.97
C GLY A 87 -9.28 10.50 -21.07
N ASN A 88 -10.32 9.70 -21.22
CA ASN A 88 -10.43 8.55 -22.12
C ASN A 88 -9.62 7.30 -21.72
N SER A 89 -9.30 7.12 -20.46
CA SER A 89 -8.71 5.89 -19.93
C SER A 89 -9.46 5.41 -18.69
N ALA A 90 -9.35 4.12 -18.36
CA ALA A 90 -9.92 3.58 -17.14
C ALA A 90 -9.44 4.36 -15.92
N GLY A 91 -10.36 4.75 -15.05
CA GLY A 91 -10.08 5.52 -13.84
C GLY A 91 -9.25 4.75 -12.82
N ASN A 92 -8.72 5.48 -11.86
CA ASN A 92 -8.05 4.90 -10.71
C ASN A 92 -9.08 4.56 -9.61
N LYS A 93 -8.79 3.54 -8.81
CA LYS A 93 -9.64 3.10 -7.70
C LYS A 93 -8.88 3.22 -6.37
N ALA A 94 -9.48 3.89 -5.39
CA ALA A 94 -8.88 4.07 -4.08
C ALA A 94 -9.90 3.79 -2.96
N LYS A 95 -9.46 3.06 -1.92
CA LYS A 95 -10.26 2.86 -0.72
C LYS A 95 -9.39 3.08 0.52
N ILE A 96 -9.93 3.81 1.50
CA ILE A 96 -9.33 3.98 2.83
C ILE A 96 -10.37 3.61 3.88
N VAL A 97 -10.00 2.72 4.77
CA VAL A 97 -10.78 2.38 5.97
C VAL A 97 -9.92 2.62 7.20
N GLN A 98 -10.41 3.41 8.15
CA GLN A 98 -9.70 3.70 9.40
C GLN A 98 -10.64 3.47 10.59
N SER A 99 -10.13 2.77 11.61
CA SER A 99 -10.77 2.60 12.91
C SER A 99 -9.74 2.86 14.01
N GLY A 100 -10.16 3.62 15.06
CA GLY A 100 -9.24 4.08 16.11
C GLY A 100 -8.73 5.50 15.88
N SER A 101 -7.83 5.97 16.75
CA SER A 101 -7.50 7.40 16.86
C SER A 101 -6.13 7.74 16.26
N SER A 102 -5.98 8.98 15.80
CA SER A 102 -4.70 9.54 15.31
C SER A 102 -4.09 8.79 14.12
N ASN A 103 -4.91 8.08 13.35
CA ASN A 103 -4.47 7.39 12.15
C ASN A 103 -4.29 8.35 10.97
N THR A 104 -3.30 8.09 10.13
CA THR A 104 -3.04 8.90 8.93
C THR A 104 -2.91 8.00 7.71
N ALA A 105 -3.75 8.19 6.70
CA ALA A 105 -3.72 7.45 5.45
C ALA A 105 -3.64 8.41 4.25
N LEU A 106 -2.77 8.08 3.29
CA LEU A 106 -2.60 8.85 2.06
C LEU A 106 -2.55 7.92 0.85
N ILE A 107 -3.41 8.15 -0.14
CA ILE A 107 -3.33 7.52 -1.46
C ILE A 107 -3.13 8.61 -2.51
N GLY A 108 -2.06 8.47 -3.31
CA GLY A 108 -1.77 9.29 -4.48
C GLY A 108 -1.65 8.42 -5.73
N GLN A 109 -2.51 8.64 -6.73
CA GLN A 109 -2.51 7.87 -7.97
C GLN A 109 -2.44 8.81 -9.17
N LYS A 110 -1.46 8.58 -10.05
CA LYS A 110 -1.34 9.30 -11.31
C LYS A 110 -1.18 8.33 -12.47
N GLY A 111 -2.12 8.41 -13.41
CA GLY A 111 -2.20 7.50 -14.56
C GLY A 111 -3.53 6.78 -14.62
N ALA A 112 -3.57 5.52 -15.06
CA ALA A 112 -4.82 4.84 -15.36
C ALA A 112 -4.91 3.44 -14.76
N ALA A 113 -6.14 3.04 -14.37
CA ALA A 113 -6.46 1.70 -13.88
C ALA A 113 -5.58 1.24 -12.70
N ASN A 114 -5.12 2.16 -11.86
CA ASN A 114 -4.44 1.82 -10.63
C ASN A 114 -5.45 1.55 -9.51
N THR A 115 -5.16 0.58 -8.65
CA THR A 115 -6.00 0.24 -7.50
C THR A 115 -5.18 0.30 -6.22
N ALA A 116 -5.65 1.06 -5.23
CA ALA A 116 -5.01 1.22 -3.94
C ALA A 116 -6.00 1.05 -2.80
N TYR A 117 -5.61 0.28 -1.78
CA TYR A 117 -6.40 0.12 -0.58
C TYR A 117 -5.54 0.26 0.68
N ILE A 118 -5.98 1.07 1.62
CA ILE A 118 -5.40 1.19 2.96
C ILE A 118 -6.48 0.86 3.98
N ILE A 119 -6.17 -0.08 4.90
CA ILE A 119 -6.95 -0.33 6.09
C ILE A 119 -6.08 -0.19 7.33
N GLN A 120 -6.57 0.56 8.33
CA GLN A 120 -5.89 0.79 9.61
C GLN A 120 -6.85 0.54 10.76
N GLU A 121 -6.46 -0.35 11.66
CA GLU A 121 -7.17 -0.66 12.91
C GLU A 121 -6.21 -0.45 14.09
N GLY A 122 -6.62 0.34 15.09
CA GLY A 122 -5.80 0.74 16.23
C GLY A 122 -5.40 2.21 16.17
N ASP A 123 -4.41 2.61 16.96
CA ASP A 123 -4.08 4.01 17.16
C ASP A 123 -2.71 4.41 16.57
N ASN A 124 -2.58 5.67 16.18
CA ASN A 124 -1.32 6.25 15.70
C ASN A 124 -0.67 5.56 14.48
N ASN A 125 -1.42 4.84 13.67
CA ASN A 125 -0.89 4.23 12.47
C ASN A 125 -0.72 5.26 11.34
N ALA A 126 0.30 5.06 10.51
CA ALA A 126 0.53 5.90 9.34
C ALA A 126 0.77 5.04 8.09
N ALA A 127 0.02 5.29 7.02
CA ALA A 127 0.15 4.57 5.76
C ALA A 127 0.15 5.51 4.56
N ALA A 128 0.97 5.19 3.55
CA ALA A 128 0.92 5.87 2.28
C ALA A 128 1.09 4.91 1.11
N ILE A 129 0.29 5.14 0.05
CA ILE A 129 0.44 4.49 -1.25
C ILE A 129 0.60 5.56 -2.32
N GLY A 130 1.69 5.48 -3.09
CA GLY A 130 1.94 6.29 -4.28
C GLY A 130 2.03 5.42 -5.53
N GLN A 131 1.18 5.67 -6.53
CA GLN A 131 1.18 4.92 -7.79
C GLN A 131 1.32 5.85 -8.98
N LEU A 132 2.28 5.55 -9.85
CA LEU A 132 2.51 6.26 -11.10
C LEU A 132 2.46 5.28 -12.27
N GLY A 133 1.72 5.61 -13.32
CA GLY A 133 1.58 4.77 -14.52
C GLY A 133 0.27 4.01 -14.58
N ARG A 134 0.29 2.73 -14.95
CA ARG A 134 -0.94 1.98 -15.22
C ARG A 134 -0.99 0.62 -14.55
N ASN A 135 -2.23 0.17 -14.22
CA ASN A 135 -2.53 -1.17 -13.72
C ASN A 135 -1.75 -1.56 -12.45
N GLY A 136 -1.32 -0.61 -11.64
CA GLY A 136 -0.72 -0.86 -10.34
C GLY A 136 -1.76 -1.35 -9.33
N GLN A 137 -1.42 -2.35 -8.52
CA GLN A 137 -2.24 -2.80 -7.40
C GLN A 137 -1.44 -2.68 -6.11
N ALA A 138 -1.99 -2.01 -5.11
CA ALA A 138 -1.32 -1.78 -3.83
C ALA A 138 -2.29 -1.95 -2.66
N LEU A 139 -1.84 -2.66 -1.63
CA LEU A 139 -2.58 -2.88 -0.40
C LEU A 139 -1.69 -2.62 0.82
N VAL A 140 -2.19 -1.84 1.77
CA VAL A 140 -1.62 -1.73 3.11
C VAL A 140 -2.70 -2.12 4.12
N ALA A 141 -2.39 -3.10 4.97
CA ALA A 141 -3.18 -3.47 6.13
C ALA A 141 -2.34 -3.28 7.40
N GLN A 142 -2.85 -2.51 8.35
CA GLN A 142 -2.22 -2.28 9.66
C GLN A 142 -3.21 -2.58 10.77
N LYS A 143 -2.82 -3.46 11.69
CA LYS A 143 -3.61 -3.81 12.88
C LYS A 143 -2.72 -3.76 14.10
N GLY A 144 -3.05 -2.91 15.06
CA GLY A 144 -2.24 -2.56 16.22
C GLY A 144 -1.86 -1.09 16.19
N ASP A 145 -0.88 -0.69 16.99
CA ASP A 145 -0.58 0.72 17.22
C ASP A 145 0.81 1.13 16.70
N ASN A 146 0.95 2.41 16.33
CA ASN A 146 2.23 3.02 15.95
C ASN A 146 2.91 2.38 14.73
N ASN A 147 2.18 1.76 13.82
CA ASN A 147 2.74 1.17 12.61
C ASN A 147 2.93 2.21 11.50
N LEU A 148 3.98 2.02 10.69
CA LEU A 148 4.26 2.85 9.53
C LEU A 148 4.45 1.98 8.29
N ALA A 149 3.66 2.21 7.24
CA ALA A 149 3.76 1.51 5.97
C ALA A 149 3.77 2.48 4.78
N VAL A 150 4.70 2.28 3.86
CA VAL A 150 4.76 3.07 2.63
C VAL A 150 4.97 2.17 1.42
N ILE A 151 4.11 2.31 0.42
CA ILE A 151 4.25 1.66 -0.89
C ILE A 151 4.45 2.72 -1.97
N GLY A 152 5.49 2.53 -2.80
CA GLY A 152 5.72 3.30 -4.03
C GLY A 152 5.72 2.39 -5.26
N GLN A 153 4.91 2.71 -6.27
CA GLN A 153 4.86 1.97 -7.53
C GLN A 153 5.07 2.87 -8.73
N ALA A 154 5.93 2.44 -9.68
CA ALA A 154 6.16 3.15 -10.93
C ALA A 154 6.00 2.19 -12.13
N ASN A 155 4.83 2.17 -12.75
CA ASN A 155 4.45 1.28 -13.87
C ASN A 155 4.35 2.05 -15.19
N ILE A 156 5.44 2.72 -15.61
CA ILE A 156 5.42 3.64 -16.76
C ILE A 156 5.51 2.86 -18.09
N PHE A 157 6.31 1.81 -18.17
CA PHE A 157 6.65 1.10 -19.42
C PHE A 157 6.36 -0.40 -19.41
N HIS A 158 5.90 -0.98 -18.31
CA HIS A 158 5.80 -2.44 -18.14
C HIS A 158 4.48 -2.88 -17.53
N PRO A 159 4.17 -4.19 -17.56
CA PRO A 159 2.94 -4.72 -16.98
C PRO A 159 2.83 -4.43 -15.48
N SER A 160 1.62 -4.55 -14.97
CA SER A 160 1.19 -4.27 -13.61
C SER A 160 2.13 -4.80 -12.55
N SER A 161 2.50 -3.97 -11.58
CA SER A 161 3.06 -4.44 -10.32
C SER A 161 1.99 -4.59 -9.25
N LYS A 162 2.23 -5.52 -8.32
CA LYS A 162 1.34 -5.81 -7.21
C LYS A 162 2.15 -5.80 -5.92
N LEU A 163 1.85 -4.88 -5.01
CA LEU A 163 2.60 -4.71 -3.77
C LEU A 163 1.66 -4.70 -2.57
N SER A 164 1.96 -5.49 -1.54
CA SER A 164 1.24 -5.44 -0.28
C SER A 164 2.15 -5.35 0.94
N ILE A 165 1.64 -4.71 1.98
CA ILE A 165 2.19 -4.70 3.32
C ILE A 165 1.08 -5.09 4.29
N ASN A 166 1.30 -6.12 5.10
CA ASN A 166 0.47 -6.49 6.23
C ASN A 166 1.29 -6.34 7.51
N GLN A 167 0.83 -5.52 8.44
CA GLN A 167 1.47 -5.29 9.73
C GLN A 167 0.48 -5.63 10.84
N GLU A 168 0.86 -6.56 11.69
CA GLU A 168 0.13 -6.95 12.88
C GLU A 168 0.93 -6.59 14.12
N ASN A 169 0.24 -6.33 15.24
CA ASN A 169 0.82 -5.79 16.46
C ASN A 169 1.49 -4.41 16.25
N ASP A 170 2.37 -4.01 17.15
CA ASP A 170 2.76 -2.62 17.27
C ASP A 170 4.17 -2.34 16.75
N ASN A 171 4.41 -1.06 16.39
CA ASN A 171 5.72 -0.50 16.08
C ASN A 171 6.42 -1.10 14.85
N ASN A 172 5.69 -1.64 13.89
CA ASN A 172 6.26 -2.11 12.63
C ASN A 172 6.55 -0.96 11.67
N ILE A 173 7.63 -1.07 10.90
CA ILE A 173 7.98 -0.10 9.85
C ILE A 173 8.26 -0.84 8.55
N ALA A 174 7.54 -0.51 7.48
CA ALA A 174 7.76 -1.08 6.16
C ALA A 174 7.79 -0.01 5.06
N PHE A 175 8.84 -0.07 4.22
CA PHE A 175 8.94 0.72 3.00
C PHE A 175 9.15 -0.23 1.82
N VAL A 176 8.22 -0.22 0.88
CA VAL A 176 8.24 -1.10 -0.29
C VAL A 176 8.14 -0.27 -1.55
N ALA A 177 9.15 -0.37 -2.41
CA ALA A 177 9.11 0.20 -3.73
C ALA A 177 9.13 -0.89 -4.80
N GLY A 178 8.35 -0.73 -5.87
CA GLY A 178 8.30 -1.69 -6.96
C GLY A 178 7.99 -1.05 -8.31
N SER A 179 8.55 -1.65 -9.36
CA SER A 179 8.32 -1.23 -10.73
C SER A 179 8.17 -2.42 -11.67
N GLY A 180 7.48 -2.22 -12.78
CA GLY A 180 7.56 -3.07 -13.95
C GLY A 180 7.31 -4.57 -13.74
N GLY A 181 6.18 -4.98 -13.17
CA GLY A 181 5.82 -6.38 -13.00
C GLY A 181 6.30 -7.01 -11.69
N ALA A 182 6.79 -6.21 -10.73
CA ALA A 182 7.10 -6.68 -9.39
C ALA A 182 5.84 -7.22 -8.70
N ASN A 183 5.95 -8.38 -8.05
CA ASN A 183 4.89 -8.98 -7.25
C ASN A 183 5.46 -9.27 -5.85
N LEU A 184 5.04 -8.51 -4.86
CA LEU A 184 5.68 -8.41 -3.57
C LEU A 184 4.65 -8.40 -2.44
N GLY A 185 4.87 -9.26 -1.45
CA GLY A 185 4.12 -9.26 -0.20
C GLY A 185 5.07 -9.17 1.00
N VAL A 186 4.74 -8.35 1.96
CA VAL A 186 5.42 -8.22 3.25
C VAL A 186 4.42 -8.47 4.35
N SER A 187 4.76 -9.35 5.28
CA SER A 187 4.04 -9.56 6.54
C SER A 187 4.99 -9.32 7.70
N GLN A 188 4.59 -8.49 8.65
CA GLN A 188 5.34 -8.17 9.86
C GLN A 188 4.46 -8.36 11.09
N ASN A 189 5.04 -8.91 12.16
CA ASN A 189 4.33 -9.18 13.39
C ASN A 189 5.19 -8.75 14.61
N GLY A 190 5.11 -7.46 14.94
CA GLY A 190 5.65 -6.87 16.17
C GLY A 190 7.07 -6.31 16.08
N GLY A 191 7.20 -4.98 15.98
CA GLY A 191 8.44 -4.23 16.16
C GLY A 191 9.48 -4.36 15.05
N ASP A 192 9.09 -4.84 13.89
CA ASP A 192 9.99 -5.14 12.78
C ASP A 192 10.16 -3.96 11.82
N ASN A 193 11.35 -3.90 11.19
CA ASN A 193 11.67 -2.88 10.19
C ASN A 193 12.10 -3.52 8.88
N ILE A 194 11.52 -3.09 7.75
CA ILE A 194 11.90 -3.55 6.43
C ILE A 194 11.94 -2.43 5.41
N LEU A 195 12.94 -2.50 4.52
CA LEU A 195 13.06 -1.65 3.34
C LEU A 195 13.31 -2.53 2.11
N ILE A 196 12.40 -2.49 1.13
CA ILE A 196 12.52 -3.27 -0.10
C ILE A 196 12.43 -2.33 -1.30
N ASN A 197 13.35 -2.53 -2.25
CA ASN A 197 13.26 -1.95 -3.57
C ASN A 197 13.33 -3.06 -4.61
N ALA A 198 12.21 -3.34 -5.27
CA ALA A 198 12.07 -4.41 -6.25
C ALA A 198 12.03 -3.86 -7.66
N SER A 199 12.90 -4.37 -8.51
CA SER A 199 12.90 -4.09 -9.94
C SER A 199 12.02 -5.11 -10.70
N SER A 200 11.89 -4.91 -12.00
CA SER A 200 11.01 -5.64 -12.92
C SER A 200 11.00 -7.16 -12.70
N ALA A 201 9.79 -7.74 -12.69
CA ALA A 201 9.51 -9.18 -12.64
C ALA A 201 9.99 -9.93 -11.37
N MET A 202 10.35 -9.24 -10.31
CA MET A 202 10.67 -9.89 -9.04
C MET A 202 9.40 -10.36 -8.34
N ARG A 203 9.44 -11.59 -7.78
CA ARG A 203 8.40 -12.14 -6.92
C ARG A 203 9.01 -12.42 -5.55
N ILE A 204 8.59 -11.69 -4.54
CA ILE A 204 9.16 -11.78 -3.20
C ILE A 204 8.02 -11.80 -2.19
N TYR A 205 8.07 -12.75 -1.26
CA TYR A 205 7.28 -12.72 -0.05
C TYR A 205 8.23 -12.72 1.15
N ILE A 206 7.98 -11.83 2.10
CA ILE A 206 8.76 -11.72 3.33
C ILE A 206 7.78 -11.81 4.49
N ASP A 207 8.09 -12.72 5.40
CA ASP A 207 7.39 -12.89 6.66
C ASP A 207 8.40 -12.68 7.79
N GLN A 208 8.12 -11.68 8.63
CA GLN A 208 8.85 -11.39 9.85
C GLN A 208 7.88 -11.64 11.01
N SER A 209 7.99 -12.78 11.63
CA SER A 209 7.20 -13.17 12.81
C SER A 209 8.15 -13.54 13.95
N ASN A 210 7.95 -12.90 15.10
CA ASN A 210 8.63 -13.24 16.36
C ASN A 210 7.83 -14.24 17.18
#